data_36722bd892cc072c7befcd572c311a1c
#
_entry.id   36722bd892cc072c7befcd572c311a1c
#
_cell.length_a   1.000
_cell.length_b   1.000
_cell.length_c   1.000
_cell.angle_alpha   90.00
_cell.angle_beta   90.00
_cell.angle_gamma   90.00
#
_symmetry.space_group_name_H-M   'P 1'
#
loop_
_entity.id
_entity.type
_entity.pdbx_description
1 polymer ?
#
loop_
_entity_poly.entity_id
_entity_poly.type
_entity_poly.pdbx_seq_one_letter_code
_entity_poly.pdbx_strand_id
1 'polypeptide(L)'
;KLEQTEDPDGTKDNTSGVVQVNHDNPSVKNVNFGYATNYTIKGTVYRDADRSESLEDGEKLYQGVTVDLLDNAGNVVATTTTDNKGAYAFTNLEEGTYKVRVRKEGPIADLVQTEDPDGTKDNTSGDITLELNDPIKENVNFGYISNNSISGTVYRDDNRSNSHNGGEAGYPEQTVQLLDKDGQVIATTTTDANGNYSFDNLPDGTYSVKVVKDGA
;
A
#
# COMPACT_ATOMS: atom_id res chain seq x y z
N LYS A 1 24.09 -9.36 3.37
CA LYS A 1 25.51 -9.08 3.68
C LYS A 1 25.72 -9.38 5.14
N LEU A 2 26.74 -10.18 5.48
CA LEU A 2 27.09 -10.46 6.87
C LEU A 2 27.64 -9.20 7.54
N GLU A 3 27.19 -8.92 8.75
CA GLU A 3 27.69 -7.87 9.63
C GLU A 3 28.51 -8.53 10.74
N GLN A 4 29.70 -8.00 11.01
CA GLN A 4 30.53 -8.54 12.09
C GLN A 4 29.94 -8.18 13.46
N THR A 5 29.68 -9.20 14.26
CA THR A 5 29.08 -9.04 15.61
C THR A 5 30.12 -9.21 16.72
N GLU A 6 31.12 -10.05 16.51
CA GLU A 6 32.22 -10.29 17.43
C GLU A 6 33.56 -10.10 16.74
N ASP A 7 34.50 -9.46 17.43
CA ASP A 7 35.90 -9.29 17.04
C ASP A 7 36.77 -9.42 18.28
N PRO A 8 37.88 -10.17 18.22
CA PRO A 8 38.73 -10.44 19.40
C PRO A 8 39.32 -9.21 20.07
N ASP A 9 39.56 -8.10 19.36
CA ASP A 9 40.07 -6.86 19.89
C ASP A 9 38.98 -5.77 20.09
N GLY A 10 37.76 -6.06 19.71
CA GLY A 10 36.59 -5.18 19.89
C GLY A 10 36.39 -4.13 18.77
N THR A 11 37.21 -4.10 17.72
CA THR A 11 37.17 -3.04 16.69
C THR A 11 36.28 -3.36 15.48
N LYS A 12 35.85 -4.62 15.31
CA LYS A 12 35.02 -5.10 14.20
C LYS A 12 35.54 -4.76 12.79
N ASP A 13 36.85 -4.87 12.62
CA ASP A 13 37.54 -4.61 11.36
C ASP A 13 37.99 -5.89 10.61
N ASN A 14 37.54 -7.05 11.07
CA ASN A 14 37.90 -8.39 10.61
C ASN A 14 39.35 -8.80 10.91
N THR A 15 40.01 -8.14 11.83
CA THR A 15 41.34 -8.48 12.30
C THR A 15 41.37 -8.67 13.81
N SER A 16 42.14 -9.61 14.30
CA SER A 16 42.18 -9.92 15.75
C SER A 16 43.08 -9.00 16.57
N GLY A 17 43.65 -7.97 15.98
CA GLY A 17 44.78 -7.30 16.59
C GLY A 17 46.04 -8.21 16.67
N VAL A 18 47.02 -7.82 17.45
CA VAL A 18 48.27 -8.56 17.57
C VAL A 18 48.11 -9.77 18.51
N VAL A 19 48.27 -10.97 17.99
CA VAL A 19 48.26 -12.21 18.75
C VAL A 19 49.70 -12.71 18.86
N GLN A 20 50.23 -12.85 20.08
CA GLN A 20 51.58 -13.35 20.31
C GLN A 20 51.56 -14.82 20.75
N VAL A 21 52.35 -15.62 20.08
CA VAL A 21 52.69 -16.99 20.49
C VAL A 21 54.18 -17.08 20.70
N ASN A 22 54.64 -17.73 21.80
CA ASN A 22 56.05 -17.90 22.16
C ASN A 22 56.21 -19.20 22.93
N HIS A 23 57.45 -19.49 23.41
CA HIS A 23 57.75 -20.72 24.14
C HIS A 23 56.92 -20.88 25.44
N ASP A 24 56.61 -19.78 26.10
CA ASP A 24 55.85 -19.76 27.37
C ASP A 24 54.33 -19.75 27.11
N ASN A 25 53.89 -19.28 25.92
CA ASN A 25 52.50 -19.27 25.47
C ASN A 25 52.44 -19.86 24.05
N PRO A 26 52.58 -21.21 23.89
CA PRO A 26 52.71 -21.83 22.60
C PRO A 26 51.38 -21.93 21.80
N SER A 27 50.26 -21.61 22.45
CA SER A 27 48.97 -21.60 21.77
C SER A 27 48.02 -20.52 22.32
N VAL A 28 47.42 -19.77 21.46
CA VAL A 28 46.32 -18.83 21.80
C VAL A 28 45.03 -19.42 21.27
N LYS A 29 44.00 -19.43 22.15
CA LYS A 29 42.69 -19.98 21.84
C LYS A 29 41.66 -18.85 21.92
N ASN A 30 40.45 -19.08 21.37
CA ASN A 30 39.32 -18.16 21.41
C ASN A 30 39.57 -16.84 20.64
N VAL A 31 40.34 -16.90 19.56
CA VAL A 31 40.40 -15.81 18.56
C VAL A 31 39.21 -15.98 17.65
N ASN A 32 38.04 -15.56 18.12
CA ASN A 32 36.76 -15.82 17.46
C ASN A 32 36.27 -14.58 16.73
N PHE A 33 35.63 -14.82 15.56
CA PHE A 33 34.94 -13.79 14.82
C PHE A 33 33.47 -14.20 14.66
N GLY A 34 32.55 -13.33 15.07
CA GLY A 34 31.12 -13.54 14.94
C GLY A 34 30.55 -12.69 13.81
N TYR A 35 29.63 -13.27 13.05
CA TYR A 35 28.91 -12.58 11.97
C TYR A 35 27.42 -12.87 12.06
N ALA A 36 26.61 -11.85 11.82
CA ALA A 36 25.16 -11.99 11.66
C ALA A 36 24.72 -11.52 10.27
N THR A 37 23.63 -12.07 9.80
CA THR A 37 22.94 -11.57 8.60
C THR A 37 21.96 -10.47 9.05
N ASN A 38 22.02 -9.33 8.36
CA ASN A 38 21.05 -8.26 8.57
C ASN A 38 19.85 -8.51 7.65
N TYR A 39 18.78 -9.05 8.21
CA TYR A 39 17.55 -9.26 7.47
C TYR A 39 16.71 -7.99 7.47
N THR A 40 16.07 -7.71 6.32
CA THR A 40 15.33 -6.47 6.09
C THR A 40 14.07 -6.73 5.28
N ILE A 41 12.98 -6.07 5.69
CA ILE A 41 11.73 -5.96 4.90
C ILE A 41 11.48 -4.48 4.66
N LYS A 42 11.24 -4.08 3.41
CA LYS A 42 10.96 -2.68 3.06
C LYS A 42 9.95 -2.57 1.92
N GLY A 43 9.27 -1.45 1.91
CA GLY A 43 8.25 -1.14 0.90
C GLY A 43 7.84 0.33 0.93
N THR A 44 6.80 0.63 0.19
CA THR A 44 6.27 1.98 0.00
C THR A 44 4.75 1.96 0.13
N VAL A 45 4.20 3.02 0.74
CA VAL A 45 2.75 3.30 0.74
C VAL A 45 2.51 4.47 -0.18
N TYR A 46 1.69 4.28 -1.21
CA TYR A 46 1.55 5.22 -2.30
C TYR A 46 0.09 5.37 -2.77
N ARG A 47 -0.16 6.41 -3.57
CA ARG A 47 -1.44 6.63 -4.24
C ARG A 47 -1.40 6.01 -5.62
N ASP A 48 -2.10 4.92 -5.79
CA ASP A 48 -2.32 4.25 -7.07
C ASP A 48 -3.45 4.98 -7.83
N ALA A 49 -3.06 6.04 -8.57
CA ALA A 49 -4.02 6.96 -9.17
C ALA A 49 -4.75 6.39 -10.39
N ASP A 50 -4.14 5.48 -11.11
CA ASP A 50 -4.68 4.84 -12.31
C ASP A 50 -5.15 3.40 -12.09
N ARG A 51 -5.01 2.88 -10.84
CA ARG A 51 -5.36 1.51 -10.45
C ARG A 51 -4.57 0.44 -11.19
N SER A 52 -3.30 0.74 -11.49
CA SER A 52 -2.38 -0.22 -12.11
C SER A 52 -1.97 -1.36 -11.19
N GLU A 53 -2.25 -1.23 -9.87
CA GLU A 53 -1.81 -2.17 -8.82
C GLU A 53 -0.28 -2.32 -8.79
N SER A 54 0.45 -1.25 -9.13
CA SER A 54 1.91 -1.18 -9.12
C SER A 54 2.40 0.23 -8.85
N LEU A 55 3.50 0.35 -8.08
CA LEU A 55 4.12 1.66 -7.82
C LEU A 55 4.88 2.14 -9.06
N GLU A 56 4.50 3.31 -9.57
CA GLU A 56 5.05 3.94 -10.77
C GLU A 56 5.65 5.32 -10.51
N ASP A 57 6.48 5.77 -11.45
CA ASP A 57 7.09 7.10 -11.38
C ASP A 57 6.03 8.21 -11.47
N GLY A 58 6.07 9.13 -10.52
CA GLY A 58 5.17 10.29 -10.47
C GLY A 58 3.95 10.11 -9.57
N GLU A 59 3.74 8.93 -9.01
CA GLU A 59 2.68 8.70 -8.04
C GLU A 59 2.94 9.41 -6.71
N LYS A 60 1.87 9.87 -6.09
CA LYS A 60 1.94 10.52 -4.77
C LYS A 60 2.24 9.50 -3.70
N LEU A 61 3.22 9.79 -2.86
CA LEU A 61 3.66 8.94 -1.76
C LEU A 61 3.03 9.41 -0.44
N TYR A 62 2.61 8.47 0.41
CA TYR A 62 1.96 8.78 1.68
C TYR A 62 2.96 8.77 2.83
N GLN A 63 3.26 9.97 3.38
CA GLN A 63 4.06 10.16 4.59
C GLN A 63 3.21 9.98 5.85
N GLY A 64 3.83 9.44 6.92
CA GLY A 64 3.22 9.35 8.26
C GLY A 64 2.19 8.23 8.40
N VAL A 65 2.19 7.26 7.49
CA VAL A 65 1.36 6.06 7.60
C VAL A 65 2.00 5.08 8.57
N THR A 66 1.24 4.60 9.55
CA THR A 66 1.71 3.61 10.51
C THR A 66 1.75 2.22 9.88
N VAL A 67 2.89 1.56 9.99
CA VAL A 67 3.14 0.20 9.49
C VAL A 67 3.64 -0.69 10.61
N ASP A 68 3.00 -1.83 10.80
CA ASP A 68 3.37 -2.87 11.76
C ASP A 68 4.08 -4.02 11.07
N LEU A 69 5.05 -4.59 11.76
CA LEU A 69 5.60 -5.91 11.47
C LEU A 69 4.97 -6.92 12.42
N LEU A 70 4.47 -8.00 11.88
CA LEU A 70 3.82 -9.09 12.61
C LEU A 70 4.70 -10.34 12.56
N ASP A 71 4.76 -11.09 13.64
CA ASP A 71 5.34 -12.44 13.66
C ASP A 71 4.37 -13.46 13.03
N ASN A 72 4.81 -14.71 12.90
CA ASN A 72 4.01 -15.79 12.35
C ASN A 72 2.74 -16.12 13.19
N ALA A 73 2.70 -15.69 14.44
CA ALA A 73 1.53 -15.83 15.32
C ALA A 73 0.55 -14.64 15.20
N GLY A 74 0.90 -13.60 14.42
CA GLY A 74 0.12 -12.39 14.22
C GLY A 74 0.32 -11.32 15.30
N ASN A 75 1.33 -11.46 16.18
CA ASN A 75 1.65 -10.43 17.15
C ASN A 75 2.50 -9.32 16.52
N VAL A 76 2.25 -8.08 16.91
CA VAL A 76 3.08 -6.93 16.50
C VAL A 76 4.43 -7.01 17.19
N VAL A 77 5.51 -7.17 16.42
CA VAL A 77 6.90 -7.23 16.92
C VAL A 77 7.67 -5.93 16.67
N ALA A 78 7.23 -5.13 15.70
CA ALA A 78 7.78 -3.79 15.47
C ALA A 78 6.72 -2.88 14.82
N THR A 79 6.90 -1.57 14.97
CA THR A 79 6.06 -0.54 14.33
C THR A 79 6.96 0.58 13.82
N THR A 80 6.66 1.09 12.63
CA THR A 80 7.33 2.23 12.03
C THR A 80 6.31 3.15 11.36
N THR A 81 6.76 4.27 10.82
CA THR A 81 5.95 5.17 9.99
C THR A 81 6.66 5.46 8.68
N THR A 82 5.88 5.66 7.62
CA THR A 82 6.44 6.01 6.32
C THR A 82 7.09 7.40 6.34
N ASP A 83 8.21 7.54 5.65
CA ASP A 83 8.94 8.80 5.46
C ASP A 83 8.28 9.72 4.41
N ASN A 84 8.95 10.83 4.06
CA ASN A 84 8.48 11.79 3.07
C ASN A 84 8.45 11.25 1.61
N LYS A 85 8.98 10.04 1.42
CA LYS A 85 8.91 9.28 0.16
C LYS A 85 7.97 8.09 0.27
N GLY A 86 7.09 8.07 1.26
CA GLY A 86 6.18 6.95 1.52
C GLY A 86 6.87 5.65 1.88
N ALA A 87 8.19 5.65 2.04
CA ALA A 87 8.98 4.46 2.27
C ALA A 87 9.00 4.06 3.74
N TYR A 88 9.02 2.77 3.99
CA TYR A 88 9.22 2.16 5.31
C TYR A 88 10.23 1.03 5.24
N ALA A 89 10.88 0.72 6.37
CA ALA A 89 11.78 -0.41 6.48
C ALA A 89 11.78 -0.95 7.92
N PHE A 90 11.86 -2.28 8.00
CA PHE A 90 12.19 -3.03 9.21
C PHE A 90 13.55 -3.68 8.99
N THR A 91 14.53 -3.30 9.78
CA THR A 91 15.93 -3.75 9.65
C THR A 91 16.37 -4.49 10.89
N ASN A 92 17.50 -5.19 10.82
CA ASN A 92 18.05 -5.98 11.92
C ASN A 92 17.07 -7.05 12.43
N LEU A 93 16.31 -7.62 11.52
CA LEU A 93 15.40 -8.73 11.82
C LEU A 93 16.19 -10.03 11.98
N GLU A 94 15.56 -11.01 12.58
CA GLU A 94 16.04 -12.39 12.60
C GLU A 94 15.50 -13.15 11.39
N GLU A 95 16.09 -14.31 11.11
CA GLU A 95 15.54 -15.29 10.16
C GLU A 95 14.15 -15.72 10.64
N GLY A 96 13.18 -15.80 9.72
CA GLY A 96 11.83 -16.17 10.10
C GLY A 96 10.78 -15.71 9.10
N THR A 97 9.52 -15.99 9.46
CA THR A 97 8.35 -15.59 8.66
C THR A 97 7.60 -14.46 9.35
N TYR A 98 7.32 -13.42 8.60
CA TYR A 98 6.68 -12.20 9.04
C TYR A 98 5.53 -11.82 8.12
N LYS A 99 4.70 -10.88 8.59
CA LYS A 99 3.75 -10.13 7.77
C LYS A 99 3.92 -8.64 8.02
N VAL A 100 3.61 -7.84 7.01
CA VAL A 100 3.52 -6.39 7.14
C VAL A 100 2.08 -5.98 7.10
N ARG A 101 1.66 -5.14 8.03
CA ARG A 101 0.31 -4.57 8.09
C ARG A 101 0.35 -3.07 8.08
N VAL A 102 -0.35 -2.46 7.14
CA VAL A 102 -0.61 -1.02 7.12
C VAL A 102 -1.84 -0.72 7.97
N ARG A 103 -1.71 0.19 8.95
CA ARG A 103 -2.88 0.65 9.71
C ARG A 103 -3.67 1.65 8.87
N LYS A 104 -4.93 1.33 8.65
CA LYS A 104 -5.84 2.19 7.89
C LYS A 104 -6.32 3.37 8.74
N GLU A 105 -5.40 4.27 9.04
CA GLU A 105 -5.59 5.46 9.86
C GLU A 105 -4.83 6.67 9.29
N GLY A 106 -5.03 7.87 9.84
CA GLY A 106 -4.32 9.07 9.41
C GLY A 106 -4.54 9.41 7.94
N PRO A 107 -3.46 9.57 7.14
CA PRO A 107 -3.58 10.06 5.76
C PRO A 107 -4.30 9.10 4.80
N ILE A 108 -4.50 7.84 5.19
CA ILE A 108 -5.14 6.82 4.35
C ILE A 108 -6.46 6.28 4.94
N ALA A 109 -6.97 6.88 6.03
CA ALA A 109 -8.15 6.37 6.77
C ALA A 109 -9.37 6.10 5.88
N ASP A 110 -9.66 7.02 4.95
CA ASP A 110 -10.85 6.98 4.08
C ASP A 110 -10.54 6.48 2.66
N LEU A 111 -9.30 6.03 2.40
CA LEU A 111 -8.91 5.55 1.08
C LEU A 111 -9.29 4.08 0.89
N VAL A 112 -9.44 3.68 -0.35
CA VAL A 112 -9.62 2.28 -0.75
C VAL A 112 -8.27 1.71 -1.16
N GLN A 113 -7.96 0.51 -0.69
CA GLN A 113 -6.75 -0.20 -1.07
C GLN A 113 -6.87 -0.74 -2.50
N THR A 114 -5.85 -0.52 -3.31
CA THR A 114 -5.75 -0.99 -4.70
C THR A 114 -4.69 -2.05 -4.87
N GLU A 115 -3.50 -1.87 -4.28
CA GLU A 115 -2.44 -2.87 -4.25
C GLU A 115 -2.24 -3.43 -2.84
N ASP A 116 -2.04 -4.73 -2.78
CA ASP A 116 -1.59 -5.48 -1.61
C ASP A 116 -0.59 -6.54 -2.06
N PRO A 117 0.53 -6.76 -1.36
CA PRO A 117 1.57 -7.68 -1.79
C PRO A 117 1.11 -9.13 -2.04
N ASP A 118 0.02 -9.57 -1.44
CA ASP A 118 -0.56 -10.90 -1.68
C ASP A 118 -1.85 -10.88 -2.53
N GLY A 119 -2.31 -9.69 -2.92
CA GLY A 119 -3.52 -9.48 -3.73
C GLY A 119 -4.84 -9.47 -2.96
N THR A 120 -4.82 -9.66 -1.62
CA THR A 120 -6.07 -9.83 -0.83
C THR A 120 -6.74 -8.51 -0.42
N LYS A 121 -6.06 -7.38 -0.50
CA LYS A 121 -6.55 -6.01 -0.17
C LYS A 121 -7.15 -5.89 1.24
N ASP A 122 -6.51 -6.55 2.21
CA ASP A 122 -6.88 -6.52 3.63
C ASP A 122 -5.93 -5.67 4.49
N ASN A 123 -5.04 -4.91 3.85
CA ASN A 123 -3.98 -4.09 4.43
C ASN A 123 -2.85 -4.91 5.10
N THR A 124 -2.78 -6.20 4.83
CA THR A 124 -1.78 -7.09 5.42
C THR A 124 -1.16 -7.95 4.32
N SER A 125 0.16 -7.92 4.18
CA SER A 125 0.85 -8.81 3.24
C SER A 125 0.63 -10.28 3.60
N GLY A 126 0.77 -11.16 2.63
CA GLY A 126 0.99 -12.58 2.88
C GLY A 126 2.27 -12.85 3.69
N ASP A 127 2.60 -14.11 3.83
CA ASP A 127 3.81 -14.53 4.53
C ASP A 127 5.08 -14.10 3.79
N ILE A 128 5.96 -13.41 4.51
CA ILE A 128 7.26 -12.93 4.04
C ILE A 128 8.34 -13.72 4.78
N THR A 129 9.00 -14.64 4.10
CA THR A 129 10.05 -15.45 4.72
C THR A 129 11.42 -14.84 4.44
N LEU A 130 12.20 -14.62 5.51
CA LEU A 130 13.57 -14.15 5.50
C LEU A 130 14.50 -15.35 5.75
N GLU A 131 15.42 -15.59 4.84
CA GLU A 131 16.37 -16.71 4.87
C GLU A 131 17.77 -16.22 4.54
N LEU A 132 18.79 -16.98 4.93
CA LEU A 132 20.20 -16.65 4.67
C LEU A 132 20.48 -16.35 3.19
N ASN A 133 19.83 -17.06 2.29
CA ASN A 133 19.99 -16.88 0.84
C ASN A 133 19.13 -15.76 0.26
N ASP A 134 18.15 -15.25 1.02
CA ASP A 134 17.23 -14.19 0.62
C ASP A 134 16.91 -13.27 1.81
N PRO A 135 17.92 -12.51 2.30
CA PRO A 135 17.83 -11.77 3.54
C PRO A 135 17.12 -10.42 3.40
N ILE A 136 16.82 -9.97 2.18
CA ILE A 136 16.22 -8.65 1.94
C ILE A 136 14.98 -8.81 1.07
N LYS A 137 13.83 -8.44 1.61
CA LYS A 137 12.58 -8.35 0.87
C LYS A 137 12.25 -6.89 0.58
N GLU A 138 12.21 -6.57 -0.69
CA GLU A 138 11.90 -5.24 -1.21
C GLU A 138 10.53 -5.25 -1.90
N ASN A 139 10.01 -4.05 -2.18
CA ASN A 139 8.75 -3.86 -2.90
C ASN A 139 7.54 -4.52 -2.20
N VAL A 140 7.54 -4.53 -0.87
CA VAL A 140 6.35 -4.87 -0.10
C VAL A 140 5.47 -3.62 -0.05
N ASN A 141 4.79 -3.35 -1.18
CA ASN A 141 4.11 -2.08 -1.43
C ASN A 141 2.62 -2.17 -1.16
N PHE A 142 2.02 -1.03 -0.78
CA PHE A 142 0.59 -0.90 -0.56
C PHE A 142 0.07 0.33 -1.29
N GLY A 143 -0.84 0.12 -2.24
CA GLY A 143 -1.48 1.17 -3.03
C GLY A 143 -2.86 1.54 -2.50
N TYR A 144 -3.17 2.83 -2.52
CA TYR A 144 -4.45 3.38 -2.06
C TYR A 144 -4.96 4.47 -2.98
N ILE A 145 -6.29 4.57 -3.10
CA ILE A 145 -6.95 5.63 -3.88
C ILE A 145 -8.15 6.20 -3.13
N SER A 146 -8.52 7.43 -3.47
CA SER A 146 -9.75 8.06 -2.96
C SER A 146 -10.98 7.29 -3.47
N ASN A 147 -11.97 7.13 -2.62
CA ASN A 147 -13.26 6.55 -2.99
C ASN A 147 -14.23 7.67 -3.42
N ASN A 148 -13.94 8.32 -4.53
CA ASN A 148 -14.83 9.35 -5.06
C ASN A 148 -16.03 8.71 -5.75
N SER A 149 -17.18 9.35 -5.66
CA SER A 149 -18.39 8.92 -6.34
C SER A 149 -19.14 10.10 -6.95
N ILE A 150 -19.87 9.83 -8.01
CA ILE A 150 -20.86 10.75 -8.62
C ILE A 150 -22.19 10.01 -8.67
N SER A 151 -23.21 10.57 -8.06
CA SER A 151 -24.55 9.99 -8.06
C SER A 151 -25.60 11.05 -8.37
N GLY A 152 -26.78 10.60 -8.79
CA GLY A 152 -27.90 11.47 -9.09
C GLY A 152 -29.16 10.68 -9.41
N THR A 153 -30.21 11.42 -9.78
CA THR A 153 -31.51 10.86 -10.15
C THR A 153 -31.96 11.41 -11.50
N VAL A 154 -32.43 10.56 -12.36
CA VAL A 154 -33.17 10.95 -13.59
C VAL A 154 -34.64 10.89 -13.23
N TYR A 155 -35.32 12.02 -13.29
CA TYR A 155 -36.72 12.14 -12.81
C TYR A 155 -37.59 12.94 -13.78
N ARG A 156 -38.91 12.84 -13.60
CA ARG A 156 -39.92 13.58 -14.33
C ARG A 156 -40.25 14.87 -13.62
N ASP A 157 -39.70 15.99 -14.10
CA ASP A 157 -40.00 17.34 -13.60
C ASP A 157 -41.38 17.81 -14.12
N ASP A 158 -42.44 17.35 -13.45
CA ASP A 158 -43.81 17.62 -13.85
C ASP A 158 -44.21 19.09 -13.68
N ASN A 159 -43.64 19.76 -12.71
CA ASN A 159 -43.96 21.15 -12.36
C ASN A 159 -42.96 22.15 -12.96
N ARG A 160 -41.91 21.68 -13.66
CA ARG A 160 -40.84 22.49 -14.27
C ARG A 160 -40.14 23.41 -13.27
N SER A 161 -39.93 22.89 -12.05
CA SER A 161 -39.29 23.63 -10.97
C SER A 161 -37.76 23.68 -11.09
N ASN A 162 -37.17 22.91 -11.99
CA ASN A 162 -35.73 22.67 -12.13
C ASN A 162 -35.08 22.06 -10.86
N SER A 163 -35.86 21.37 -10.05
CA SER A 163 -35.40 20.69 -8.84
C SER A 163 -36.21 19.41 -8.61
N HIS A 164 -35.56 18.36 -8.14
CA HIS A 164 -36.24 17.13 -7.76
C HIS A 164 -37.02 17.33 -6.46
N ASN A 165 -38.34 17.33 -6.56
CA ASN A 165 -39.27 17.54 -5.45
C ASN A 165 -39.97 16.24 -5.05
N GLY A 166 -40.45 16.19 -3.77
CA GLY A 166 -41.17 15.02 -3.30
C GLY A 166 -42.43 14.74 -4.11
N GLY A 167 -42.54 13.51 -4.65
CA GLY A 167 -43.66 13.06 -5.48
C GLY A 167 -43.38 13.00 -6.97
N GLU A 168 -42.24 13.50 -7.44
CA GLU A 168 -41.78 13.33 -8.82
C GLU A 168 -41.22 11.92 -9.06
N ALA A 169 -41.74 11.25 -10.09
CA ALA A 169 -41.35 9.88 -10.38
C ALA A 169 -39.97 9.84 -11.04
N GLY A 170 -39.12 8.92 -10.57
CA GLY A 170 -37.86 8.60 -11.25
C GLY A 170 -38.10 7.88 -12.57
N TYR A 171 -37.17 8.04 -13.50
CA TYR A 171 -37.14 7.26 -14.75
C TYR A 171 -36.22 6.06 -14.57
N PRO A 172 -36.75 4.82 -14.47
CA PRO A 172 -35.96 3.63 -14.42
C PRO A 172 -35.32 3.28 -15.78
N GLU A 173 -34.27 2.45 -15.73
CA GLU A 173 -33.61 1.85 -16.91
C GLU A 173 -33.06 2.89 -17.91
N GLN A 174 -32.84 4.13 -17.48
CA GLN A 174 -32.21 5.13 -18.32
C GLN A 174 -30.68 4.92 -18.36
N THR A 175 -30.13 4.91 -19.57
CA THR A 175 -28.69 4.82 -19.76
C THR A 175 -28.02 6.15 -19.35
N VAL A 176 -27.07 6.07 -18.44
CA VAL A 176 -26.27 7.21 -17.96
C VAL A 176 -24.80 6.93 -18.24
N GLN A 177 -24.11 7.89 -18.84
CA GLN A 177 -22.70 7.83 -19.21
C GLN A 177 -21.90 8.79 -18.36
N LEU A 178 -20.74 8.33 -17.89
CA LEU A 178 -19.70 9.16 -17.29
C LEU A 178 -18.66 9.47 -18.36
N LEU A 179 -18.31 10.75 -18.47
CA LEU A 179 -17.34 11.24 -19.45
C LEU A 179 -16.15 11.86 -18.69
N ASP A 180 -14.96 11.67 -19.24
CA ASP A 180 -13.74 12.35 -18.77
C ASP A 180 -13.72 13.85 -19.18
N LYS A 181 -12.62 14.53 -18.82
CA LYS A 181 -12.39 15.94 -19.17
C LYS A 181 -12.36 16.23 -20.68
N ASP A 182 -12.08 15.22 -21.51
CA ASP A 182 -11.97 15.30 -22.95
C ASP A 182 -13.30 14.89 -23.67
N GLY A 183 -14.33 14.57 -22.87
CA GLY A 183 -15.65 14.16 -23.36
C GLY A 183 -15.72 12.71 -23.83
N GLN A 184 -14.71 11.88 -23.51
CA GLN A 184 -14.74 10.45 -23.80
C GLN A 184 -15.58 9.72 -22.75
N VAL A 185 -16.39 8.75 -23.20
CA VAL A 185 -17.17 7.90 -22.30
C VAL A 185 -16.24 6.90 -21.62
N ILE A 186 -16.13 6.99 -20.30
CA ILE A 186 -15.26 6.11 -19.47
C ILE A 186 -16.06 5.09 -18.66
N ALA A 187 -17.35 5.32 -18.41
CA ALA A 187 -18.24 4.36 -17.76
C ALA A 187 -19.68 4.55 -18.21
N THR A 188 -20.48 3.51 -18.08
CA THR A 188 -21.93 3.53 -18.38
C THR A 188 -22.66 2.74 -17.30
N THR A 189 -23.78 3.27 -16.82
CA THR A 189 -24.69 2.62 -15.88
C THR A 189 -26.14 2.82 -16.33
N THR A 190 -27.08 2.17 -15.65
CA THR A 190 -28.52 2.40 -15.84
C THR A 190 -29.15 2.82 -14.52
N THR A 191 -30.20 3.63 -14.59
CA THR A 191 -30.96 4.02 -13.41
C THR A 191 -31.75 2.85 -12.82
N ASP A 192 -31.85 2.83 -11.49
CA ASP A 192 -32.68 1.88 -10.74
C ASP A 192 -34.20 2.17 -10.90
N ALA A 193 -35.04 1.41 -10.18
CA ALA A 193 -36.49 1.57 -10.19
C ALA A 193 -36.97 2.95 -9.70
N ASN A 194 -36.13 3.68 -8.98
CA ASN A 194 -36.42 5.05 -8.46
C ASN A 194 -35.75 6.15 -9.31
N GLY A 195 -35.11 5.77 -10.42
CA GLY A 195 -34.39 6.67 -11.29
C GLY A 195 -32.98 7.04 -10.82
N ASN A 196 -32.46 6.42 -9.76
CA ASN A 196 -31.14 6.73 -9.23
C ASN A 196 -30.02 6.03 -10.00
N TYR A 197 -28.87 6.70 -10.10
CA TYR A 197 -27.63 6.13 -10.62
C TYR A 197 -26.44 6.49 -9.75
N SER A 198 -25.37 5.70 -9.80
CA SER A 198 -24.08 6.03 -9.23
C SER A 198 -22.92 5.53 -10.10
N PHE A 199 -21.80 6.26 -9.98
CA PHE A 199 -20.47 5.87 -10.43
C PHE A 199 -19.55 5.98 -9.22
N ASP A 200 -19.08 4.86 -8.73
CA ASP A 200 -18.27 4.77 -7.51
C ASP A 200 -16.81 4.48 -7.84
N ASN A 201 -15.95 4.64 -6.84
CA ASN A 201 -14.52 4.34 -6.96
C ASN A 201 -13.82 5.15 -8.07
N LEU A 202 -14.18 6.39 -8.24
CA LEU A 202 -13.61 7.24 -9.28
C LEU A 202 -12.23 7.77 -8.85
N PRO A 203 -11.23 7.79 -9.74
CA PRO A 203 -10.01 8.56 -9.52
C PRO A 203 -10.30 10.04 -9.26
N ASP A 204 -9.34 10.79 -8.71
CA ASP A 204 -9.44 12.24 -8.69
C ASP A 204 -9.41 12.76 -10.13
N GLY A 205 -10.38 13.60 -10.47
CA GLY A 205 -10.50 14.09 -11.84
C GLY A 205 -11.68 15.03 -12.04
N THR A 206 -11.81 15.50 -13.26
CA THR A 206 -12.96 16.29 -13.71
C THR A 206 -13.81 15.43 -14.64
N TYR A 207 -15.08 15.32 -14.31
CA TYR A 207 -16.01 14.46 -15.02
C TYR A 207 -17.24 15.23 -15.43
N SER A 208 -17.97 14.69 -16.43
CA SER A 208 -19.33 15.09 -16.73
C SER A 208 -20.23 13.87 -16.86
N VAL A 209 -21.52 14.07 -16.59
CA VAL A 209 -22.53 13.01 -16.68
C VAL A 209 -23.49 13.33 -17.83
N LYS A 210 -23.79 12.32 -18.63
CA LYS A 210 -24.72 12.42 -19.76
C LYS A 210 -25.79 11.36 -19.67
N VAL A 211 -27.06 11.75 -19.69
CA VAL A 211 -28.17 10.81 -19.90
C VAL A 211 -28.32 10.59 -21.39
N VAL A 212 -28.29 9.34 -21.81
CA VAL A 212 -28.52 8.95 -23.21
C VAL A 212 -30.03 8.96 -23.44
N LYS A 213 -30.48 9.85 -24.30
CA LYS A 213 -31.89 9.82 -24.74
C LYS A 213 -32.01 8.76 -25.81
N ASP A 214 -32.70 7.67 -25.50
CA ASP A 214 -33.12 6.72 -26.54
C ASP A 214 -34.13 7.42 -27.48
N GLY A 215 -33.74 7.54 -28.71
CA GLY A 215 -34.43 8.00 -29.90
C GLY A 215 -35.67 8.88 -29.77
N ALA A 216 -35.53 10.13 -30.15
CA ALA A 216 -36.66 10.88 -30.74
C ALA A 216 -36.65 10.68 -32.25
#